data_936e3344342e51aa91ec962fe70a0a17
#
_entry.id   936e3344342e51aa91ec962fe70a0a17
#
_cell.length_a   1.000
_cell.length_b   1.000
_cell.length_c   1.000
_cell.angle_alpha   90.00
_cell.angle_beta   90.00
_cell.angle_gamma   90.00
#
_symmetry.space_group_name_H-M   'P 1'
#
loop_
_entity.id
_entity.type
_entity.pdbx_description
1 polymer ?
#
loop_
_entity_poly.entity_id
_entity_poly.type
_entity_poly.pdbx_seq_one_letter_code
_entity_poly.pdbx_strand_id
1 'polypeptide(L)'
;MAGKEMLHAGNSTRMEYLWPVRFAVGWMYLDGGLRKAVLKPAKLDPNSASFVGGKLVNFLPHAGPFKGLLLFTLENKAFDVTFLTIFSYVEIIVGLFIVIGLLTRLASLGALGMAVGFAPAYWLGSTCEDEWQIGALLTAGAVTLMLTAPGRVFGLDYFLYKKFGDRPLAKNVPILKWIKLW
;
A
#
# COMPACT_ATOMS: atom_id res chain seq x y z
N MET A 1 -5.56 -27.09 -31.43
CA MET A 1 -6.39 -26.06 -30.75
C MET A 1 -6.95 -26.51 -29.39
N ALA A 2 -7.08 -27.81 -29.11
CA ALA A 2 -7.63 -28.36 -27.85
C ALA A 2 -6.75 -28.12 -26.59
N GLY A 3 -5.45 -27.90 -26.69
CA GLY A 3 -4.57 -27.75 -25.53
C GLY A 3 -4.66 -26.39 -24.81
N LYS A 4 -5.17 -25.34 -25.47
CA LYS A 4 -5.34 -24.02 -24.85
C LYS A 4 -6.63 -23.88 -24.06
N GLU A 5 -7.66 -24.64 -24.40
CA GLU A 5 -8.95 -24.64 -23.68
C GLU A 5 -8.87 -25.40 -22.35
N MET A 6 -8.06 -26.46 -22.27
CA MET A 6 -7.91 -27.25 -21.02
C MET A 6 -7.16 -26.50 -19.92
N LEU A 7 -6.29 -25.53 -20.25
CA LEU A 7 -5.61 -24.67 -19.27
C LEU A 7 -6.53 -23.60 -18.67
N HIS A 8 -7.65 -23.29 -19.32
CA HIS A 8 -8.63 -22.32 -18.82
C HIS A 8 -9.80 -22.94 -18.06
N ALA A 9 -10.09 -24.21 -18.24
CA ALA A 9 -11.23 -24.88 -17.62
C ALA A 9 -11.02 -25.30 -16.15
N GLY A 10 -9.77 -25.30 -15.66
CA GLY A 10 -9.44 -25.81 -14.34
C GLY A 10 -9.13 -24.78 -13.24
N ASN A 11 -8.93 -23.52 -13.58
CA ASN A 11 -8.41 -22.52 -12.63
C ASN A 11 -9.08 -21.15 -12.75
N SER A 12 -10.39 -21.08 -12.77
CA SER A 12 -11.06 -19.84 -12.40
C SER A 12 -10.96 -19.69 -10.88
N THR A 13 -9.82 -19.22 -10.39
CA THR A 13 -9.72 -18.76 -9.01
C THR A 13 -10.83 -17.75 -8.81
N ARG A 14 -11.83 -18.09 -8.05
CA ARG A 14 -12.97 -17.21 -7.81
C ARG A 14 -12.41 -16.00 -7.06
N MET A 15 -12.45 -14.84 -7.67
CA MET A 15 -11.94 -13.58 -7.07
C MET A 15 -12.64 -13.25 -5.75
N GLU A 16 -13.77 -13.87 -5.50
CA GLU A 16 -14.48 -13.85 -4.22
C GLU A 16 -13.58 -14.23 -3.04
N TYR A 17 -12.69 -15.22 -3.23
CA TYR A 17 -11.79 -15.67 -2.16
C TYR A 17 -10.68 -14.68 -1.80
N LEU A 18 -10.53 -13.61 -2.56
CA LEU A 18 -9.51 -12.57 -2.29
C LEU A 18 -10.02 -11.45 -1.37
N TRP A 19 -11.30 -11.45 -1.00
CA TRP A 19 -11.81 -10.42 -0.10
C TRP A 19 -11.12 -10.41 1.28
N PRO A 20 -10.75 -11.56 1.90
CA PRO A 20 -10.04 -11.52 3.18
C PRO A 20 -8.65 -10.88 3.06
N VAL A 21 -7.93 -11.17 1.97
CA VAL A 21 -6.62 -10.54 1.69
C VAL A 21 -6.79 -9.04 1.48
N ARG A 22 -7.81 -8.63 0.73
CA ARG A 22 -8.15 -7.22 0.52
C ARG A 22 -8.46 -6.52 1.84
N PHE A 23 -9.31 -7.14 2.67
CA PHE A 23 -9.66 -6.59 3.97
C PHE A 23 -8.42 -6.47 4.86
N ALA A 24 -7.61 -7.51 4.98
CA ALA A 24 -6.41 -7.51 5.81
C ALA A 24 -5.41 -6.43 5.39
N VAL A 25 -5.06 -6.37 4.10
CA VAL A 25 -4.14 -5.35 3.58
C VAL A 25 -4.70 -3.94 3.77
N GLY A 26 -5.96 -3.73 3.39
CA GLY A 26 -6.60 -2.42 3.52
C GLY A 26 -6.73 -1.98 4.97
N TRP A 27 -7.08 -2.90 5.87
CA TRP A 27 -7.18 -2.63 7.29
C TRP A 27 -5.84 -2.24 7.90
N MET A 28 -4.75 -2.91 7.55
CA MET A 28 -3.42 -2.59 8.08
C MET A 28 -3.00 -1.15 7.74
N TYR A 29 -3.23 -0.69 6.49
CA TYR A 29 -2.96 0.70 6.11
C TYR A 29 -3.93 1.66 6.81
N LEU A 30 -5.22 1.35 6.82
CA LEU A 30 -6.23 2.19 7.45
C LEU A 30 -5.97 2.39 8.94
N ASP A 31 -5.75 1.30 9.69
CA ASP A 31 -5.44 1.34 11.11
C ASP A 31 -4.11 2.05 11.38
N GLY A 32 -3.07 1.79 10.56
CA GLY A 32 -1.78 2.44 10.67
C GLY A 32 -1.87 3.96 10.54
N GLY A 33 -2.62 4.46 9.56
CA GLY A 33 -2.85 5.89 9.37
C GLY A 33 -3.75 6.50 10.44
N LEU A 34 -4.86 5.83 10.80
CA LEU A 34 -5.78 6.28 11.86
C LEU A 34 -5.08 6.39 13.22
N ARG A 35 -4.26 5.41 13.56
CA ARG A 35 -3.48 5.47 14.82
C ARG A 35 -2.54 6.66 14.89
N LYS A 36 -1.98 7.09 13.77
CA LYS A 36 -1.04 8.23 13.73
C LYS A 36 -1.79 9.56 13.67
N ALA A 37 -2.74 9.70 12.76
CA ALA A 37 -3.35 10.99 12.48
C ALA A 37 -4.54 11.33 13.41
N VAL A 38 -5.29 10.31 13.88
CA VAL A 38 -6.56 10.53 14.60
C VAL A 38 -6.53 10.04 16.05
N LEU A 39 -6.17 8.75 16.25
CA LEU A 39 -6.30 8.14 17.58
C LEU A 39 -5.18 8.54 18.54
N LYS A 40 -3.98 8.79 18.03
CA LYS A 40 -2.81 9.16 18.83
C LYS A 40 -2.03 10.30 18.15
N PRO A 41 -2.57 11.52 18.05
CA PRO A 41 -1.96 12.63 17.33
C PRO A 41 -0.57 13.01 17.88
N ALA A 42 -0.28 12.67 19.14
CA ALA A 42 1.05 12.79 19.74
C ALA A 42 2.15 12.03 18.94
N LYS A 43 1.76 11.06 18.11
CA LYS A 43 2.71 10.38 17.21
C LYS A 43 3.22 11.26 16.07
N LEU A 44 2.52 12.33 15.74
CA LEU A 44 2.91 13.32 14.73
C LEU A 44 3.44 14.62 15.37
N ASP A 45 3.43 14.72 16.70
CA ASP A 45 4.00 15.85 17.44
C ASP A 45 5.51 15.60 17.66
N PRO A 46 6.39 16.44 17.07
CA PRO A 46 7.83 16.29 17.18
C PRO A 46 8.38 16.56 18.60
N ASN A 47 7.56 17.07 19.51
CA ASN A 47 7.92 17.28 20.91
C ASN A 47 7.47 16.13 21.81
N SER A 48 6.72 15.19 21.27
CA SER A 48 6.24 14.02 22.00
C SER A 48 7.28 12.88 22.03
N ALA A 49 7.40 12.21 23.17
CA ALA A 49 8.21 10.99 23.31
C ALA A 49 7.71 9.84 22.39
N SER A 50 6.47 9.90 21.92
CA SER A 50 5.88 8.93 21.01
C SER A 50 5.98 9.30 19.53
N PHE A 51 6.74 10.34 19.19
CA PHE A 51 6.90 10.81 17.82
C PHE A 51 7.45 9.72 16.89
N VAL A 52 6.74 9.48 15.78
CA VAL A 52 7.09 8.40 14.85
C VAL A 52 8.38 8.68 14.09
N GLY A 53 8.69 9.97 13.84
CA GLY A 53 9.94 10.39 13.20
C GLY A 53 11.18 9.91 13.97
N GLY A 54 11.11 9.83 15.30
CA GLY A 54 12.21 9.27 16.10
C GLY A 54 12.58 7.83 15.75
N LYS A 55 11.64 7.04 15.21
CA LYS A 55 11.92 5.68 14.75
C LYS A 55 12.73 5.63 13.46
N LEU A 56 12.73 6.70 12.66
CA LEU A 56 13.51 6.76 11.42
C LEU A 56 15.01 6.66 11.69
N VAL A 57 15.47 7.07 12.86
CA VAL A 57 16.87 6.92 13.29
C VAL A 57 17.28 5.45 13.31
N ASN A 58 16.38 4.56 13.73
CA ASN A 58 16.66 3.12 13.81
C ASN A 58 16.83 2.48 12.42
N PHE A 59 16.32 3.12 11.38
CA PHE A 59 16.45 2.64 10.00
C PHE A 59 17.74 3.08 9.31
N LEU A 60 18.44 4.09 9.84
CA LEU A 60 19.65 4.64 9.21
C LEU A 60 20.76 3.61 8.93
N PRO A 61 21.08 2.65 9.85
CA PRO A 61 22.13 1.67 9.61
C PRO A 61 21.85 0.77 8.40
N HIS A 62 20.57 0.57 8.07
CA HIS A 62 20.11 -0.40 7.09
C HIS A 62 19.45 0.25 5.86
N ALA A 63 19.42 1.58 5.80
CA ALA A 63 18.69 2.33 4.77
C ALA A 63 19.29 2.22 3.36
N GLY A 64 20.50 1.68 3.19
CA GLY A 64 21.14 1.52 1.89
C GLY A 64 21.10 2.80 1.03
N PRO A 65 20.55 2.75 -0.20
CA PRO A 65 20.48 3.91 -1.08
C PRO A 65 19.57 5.04 -0.57
N PHE A 66 18.69 4.76 0.38
CA PHE A 66 17.76 5.74 0.96
C PHE A 66 18.34 6.50 2.16
N LYS A 67 19.57 6.17 2.57
CA LYS A 67 20.23 6.82 3.71
C LYS A 67 20.27 8.33 3.60
N GLY A 68 20.58 8.87 2.42
CA GLY A 68 20.60 10.30 2.18
C GLY A 68 19.24 10.97 2.38
N LEU A 69 18.16 10.33 1.91
CA LEU A 69 16.79 10.81 2.09
C LEU A 69 16.39 10.79 3.57
N LEU A 70 16.72 9.73 4.29
CA LEU A 70 16.43 9.61 5.72
C LEU A 70 17.19 10.67 6.54
N LEU A 71 18.47 10.90 6.25
CA LEU A 71 19.25 11.95 6.89
C LEU A 71 18.63 13.33 6.65
N PHE A 72 18.32 13.65 5.39
CA PHE A 72 17.63 14.90 5.05
C PHE A 72 16.32 15.08 5.82
N THR A 73 15.52 13.99 5.94
CA THR A 73 14.26 14.01 6.69
C THR A 73 14.49 14.29 8.17
N LEU A 74 15.47 13.62 8.78
CA LEU A 74 15.80 13.79 10.21
C LEU A 74 16.40 15.16 10.55
N GLU A 75 17.22 15.71 9.65
CA GLU A 75 17.82 17.04 9.82
C GLU A 75 16.78 18.16 9.67
N ASN A 76 15.74 17.96 8.88
CA ASN A 76 14.69 18.93 8.61
C ASN A 76 13.38 18.59 9.34
N LYS A 77 13.30 18.94 10.63
CA LYS A 77 12.15 18.64 11.49
C LYS A 77 10.80 19.06 10.89
N ALA A 78 10.72 20.20 10.22
CA ALA A 78 9.49 20.66 9.57
C ALA A 78 9.10 19.77 8.39
N PHE A 79 10.09 19.34 7.62
CA PHE A 79 9.86 18.38 6.52
C PHE A 79 9.41 17.02 7.05
N ASP A 80 10.06 16.51 8.10
CA ASP A 80 9.73 15.22 8.73
C ASP A 80 8.26 15.19 9.20
N VAL A 81 7.84 16.20 9.96
CA VAL A 81 6.44 16.30 10.44
C VAL A 81 5.46 16.39 9.28
N THR A 82 5.74 17.21 8.28
CA THR A 82 4.88 17.38 7.11
C THR A 82 4.77 16.09 6.32
N PHE A 83 5.91 15.45 6.05
CA PHE A 83 5.98 14.18 5.34
C PHE A 83 5.19 13.08 6.06
N LEU A 84 5.43 12.88 7.36
CA LEU A 84 4.75 11.87 8.16
C LEU A 84 3.24 12.14 8.27
N THR A 85 2.85 13.41 8.33
CA THR A 85 1.44 13.79 8.37
C THR A 85 0.75 13.45 7.04
N ILE A 86 1.30 13.90 5.92
CA ILE A 86 0.76 13.58 4.58
C ILE A 86 0.72 12.08 4.38
N PHE A 87 1.80 11.39 4.71
CA PHE A 87 1.91 9.94 4.59
C PHE A 87 0.82 9.21 5.38
N SER A 88 0.53 9.65 6.62
CA SER A 88 -0.52 9.06 7.45
C SER A 88 -1.92 9.24 6.85
N TYR A 89 -2.22 10.38 6.26
CA TYR A 89 -3.48 10.58 5.54
C TYR A 89 -3.56 9.74 4.25
N VAL A 90 -2.45 9.60 3.54
CA VAL A 90 -2.40 8.71 2.36
C VAL A 90 -2.65 7.26 2.77
N GLU A 91 -2.08 6.78 3.88
CA GLU A 91 -2.38 5.46 4.43
C GLU A 91 -3.88 5.27 4.71
N ILE A 92 -4.54 6.27 5.30
CA ILE A 92 -5.99 6.22 5.57
C ILE A 92 -6.77 6.08 4.25
N ILE A 93 -6.48 6.93 3.27
CA ILE A 93 -7.19 6.95 1.99
C ILE A 93 -6.98 5.64 1.23
N VAL A 94 -5.73 5.19 1.12
CA VAL A 94 -5.37 3.94 0.44
C VAL A 94 -6.00 2.75 1.13
N GLY A 95 -5.89 2.68 2.46
CA GLY A 95 -6.47 1.60 3.25
C GLY A 95 -7.99 1.55 3.11
N LEU A 96 -8.67 2.70 3.23
CA LEU A 96 -10.12 2.81 3.05
C LEU A 96 -10.53 2.35 1.65
N PHE A 97 -9.85 2.81 0.60
CA PHE A 97 -10.16 2.46 -0.79
C PHE A 97 -10.01 0.96 -1.04
N ILE A 98 -8.97 0.33 -0.48
CA ILE A 98 -8.77 -1.11 -0.57
C ILE A 98 -9.90 -1.84 0.17
N VAL A 99 -10.25 -1.44 1.40
CA VAL A 99 -11.31 -2.09 2.19
C VAL A 99 -12.65 -2.06 1.47
N ILE A 100 -13.09 -0.88 1.00
CA ILE A 100 -14.38 -0.74 0.30
C ILE A 100 -14.35 -1.23 -1.15
N GLY A 101 -13.15 -1.52 -1.69
CA GLY A 101 -12.97 -1.96 -3.08
C GLY A 101 -13.24 -0.87 -4.10
N LEU A 102 -12.77 0.36 -3.83
CA LEU A 102 -12.85 1.51 -4.72
C LEU A 102 -11.48 1.79 -5.31
N LEU A 103 -11.41 1.88 -6.64
CA LEU A 103 -10.14 2.07 -7.37
C LEU A 103 -9.07 1.09 -6.87
N THR A 104 -9.46 -0.17 -6.68
CA THR A 104 -8.65 -1.18 -5.97
C THR A 104 -7.24 -1.31 -6.55
N ARG A 105 -7.08 -1.27 -7.87
CA ARG A 105 -5.76 -1.35 -8.50
C ARG A 105 -4.91 -0.12 -8.23
N LEU A 106 -5.48 1.07 -8.34
CA LEU A 106 -4.77 2.32 -8.05
C LEU A 106 -4.38 2.40 -6.57
N ALA A 107 -5.32 2.08 -5.68
CA ALA A 107 -5.06 2.06 -4.25
C ALA A 107 -3.99 1.00 -3.89
N SER A 108 -4.04 -0.18 -4.51
CA SER A 108 -3.02 -1.22 -4.31
C SER A 108 -1.65 -0.83 -4.86
N LEU A 109 -1.59 -0.05 -5.95
CA LEU A 109 -0.34 0.54 -6.44
C LEU A 109 0.24 1.53 -5.41
N GLY A 110 -0.61 2.36 -4.82
CA GLY A 110 -0.21 3.24 -3.71
C GLY A 110 0.30 2.45 -2.50
N ALA A 111 -0.41 1.40 -2.10
CA ALA A 111 -0.01 0.49 -1.02
C ALA A 111 1.33 -0.17 -1.31
N LEU A 112 1.54 -0.65 -2.55
CA LEU A 112 2.81 -1.22 -3.00
C LEU A 112 3.94 -0.19 -2.93
N GLY A 113 3.71 1.03 -3.40
CA GLY A 113 4.70 2.11 -3.31
C GLY A 113 5.12 2.40 -1.88
N MET A 114 4.16 2.45 -0.95
CA MET A 114 4.44 2.60 0.48
C MET A 114 5.21 1.40 1.04
N ALA A 115 4.79 0.17 0.76
CA ALA A 115 5.46 -1.04 1.22
C ALA A 115 6.90 -1.13 0.71
N VAL A 116 7.12 -0.90 -0.59
CA VAL A 116 8.46 -0.89 -1.19
C VAL A 116 9.30 0.26 -0.68
N GLY A 117 8.71 1.44 -0.47
CA GLY A 117 9.40 2.60 0.10
C GLY A 117 9.98 2.34 1.49
N PHE A 118 9.34 1.48 2.28
CA PHE A 118 9.83 1.05 3.59
C PHE A 118 10.65 -0.25 3.55
N ALA A 119 10.65 -0.99 2.44
CA ALA A 119 11.35 -2.27 2.34
C ALA A 119 12.83 -2.19 2.75
N PRO A 120 13.62 -1.17 2.39
CA PRO A 120 14.99 -1.03 2.85
C PRO A 120 15.13 -0.89 4.37
N ALA A 121 14.15 -0.31 5.03
CA ALA A 121 14.12 -0.19 6.49
C ALA A 121 13.85 -1.53 7.18
N TYR A 122 13.11 -2.42 6.53
CA TYR A 122 12.79 -3.74 7.05
C TYR A 122 13.81 -4.82 6.64
N TRP A 123 14.50 -4.65 5.51
CA TRP A 123 15.21 -5.72 4.81
C TRP A 123 16.49 -6.18 5.50
N LEU A 124 17.27 -5.29 6.10
CA LEU A 124 18.63 -5.59 6.53
C LEU A 124 18.87 -5.48 8.05
N GLY A 125 17.87 -5.58 8.84
CA GLY A 125 18.03 -5.50 10.28
C GLY A 125 16.97 -4.66 10.92
N SER A 126 15.74 -5.11 10.74
CA SER A 126 14.64 -4.56 11.52
C SER A 126 14.98 -4.64 13.00
N THR A 127 14.63 -3.60 13.71
CA THR A 127 14.66 -3.60 15.18
C THR A 127 13.66 -4.61 15.76
N CYS A 128 12.79 -5.18 14.89
CA CYS A 128 11.77 -6.13 15.26
C CYS A 128 11.50 -7.08 14.08
N GLU A 129 11.57 -8.38 14.32
CA GLU A 129 11.31 -9.42 13.31
C GLU A 129 9.90 -9.29 12.71
N ASP A 130 8.93 -8.86 13.51
CA ASP A 130 7.55 -8.66 13.07
C ASP A 130 7.43 -7.61 11.95
N GLU A 131 8.20 -6.53 12.01
CA GLU A 131 8.14 -5.46 11.01
C GLU A 131 8.58 -5.97 9.63
N TRP A 132 9.59 -6.85 9.58
CA TRP A 132 10.06 -7.46 8.35
C TRP A 132 9.01 -8.37 7.72
N GLN A 133 8.38 -9.22 8.53
CA GLN A 133 7.34 -10.15 8.09
C GLN A 133 6.11 -9.39 7.58
N ILE A 134 5.70 -8.35 8.27
CA ILE A 134 4.59 -7.49 7.89
C ILE A 134 4.88 -6.79 6.56
N GLY A 135 6.08 -6.25 6.37
CA GLY A 135 6.49 -5.58 5.13
C GLY A 135 6.41 -6.49 3.91
N ALA A 136 6.93 -7.73 4.03
CA ALA A 136 6.87 -8.73 2.97
C ALA A 136 5.42 -9.12 2.65
N LEU A 137 4.59 -9.33 3.68
CA LEU A 137 3.18 -9.69 3.52
C LEU A 137 2.36 -8.56 2.87
N LEU A 138 2.58 -7.32 3.27
CA LEU A 138 1.94 -6.14 2.66
C LEU A 138 2.32 -5.98 1.20
N THR A 139 3.60 -6.19 0.87
CA THR A 139 4.08 -6.14 -0.52
C THR A 139 3.41 -7.21 -1.37
N ALA A 140 3.42 -8.46 -0.91
CA ALA A 140 2.78 -9.57 -1.62
C ALA A 140 1.26 -9.37 -1.77
N GLY A 141 0.60 -8.92 -0.70
CA GLY A 141 -0.81 -8.60 -0.71
C GLY A 141 -1.16 -7.48 -1.70
N ALA A 142 -0.41 -6.38 -1.68
CA ALA A 142 -0.61 -5.25 -2.59
C ALA A 142 -0.43 -5.66 -4.06
N VAL A 143 0.61 -6.45 -4.37
CA VAL A 143 0.82 -6.99 -5.74
C VAL A 143 -0.35 -7.87 -6.15
N THR A 144 -0.80 -8.78 -5.28
CA THR A 144 -1.93 -9.66 -5.56
C THR A 144 -3.19 -8.86 -5.87
N LEU A 145 -3.52 -7.87 -5.03
CA LEU A 145 -4.71 -7.02 -5.22
C LEU A 145 -4.62 -6.16 -6.50
N MET A 146 -3.42 -5.65 -6.82
CA MET A 146 -3.19 -4.88 -8.03
C MET A 146 -3.42 -5.72 -9.30
N LEU A 147 -2.95 -6.96 -9.31
CA LEU A 147 -3.07 -7.85 -10.46
C LEU A 147 -4.50 -8.38 -10.62
N THR A 148 -5.17 -8.74 -9.54
CA THR A 148 -6.46 -9.43 -9.56
C THR A 148 -7.68 -8.51 -9.56
N ALA A 149 -7.56 -7.27 -9.04
CA ALA A 149 -8.65 -6.29 -8.91
C ALA A 149 -9.94 -6.87 -8.27
N PRO A 150 -9.86 -7.42 -7.05
CA PRO A 150 -11.01 -8.09 -6.42
C PRO A 150 -12.16 -7.13 -6.06
N GLY A 151 -11.95 -5.82 -6.13
CA GLY A 151 -13.00 -4.80 -5.96
C GLY A 151 -14.13 -4.90 -7.00
N ARG A 152 -13.87 -5.56 -8.15
CA ARG A 152 -14.87 -5.82 -9.19
C ARG A 152 -15.93 -6.85 -8.79
N VAL A 153 -15.66 -7.69 -7.81
CA VAL A 153 -16.59 -8.74 -7.37
C VAL A 153 -17.32 -8.32 -6.11
N PHE A 154 -16.56 -7.93 -5.08
CA PHE A 154 -17.10 -7.46 -3.79
C PHE A 154 -16.59 -6.06 -3.45
N GLY A 155 -16.97 -5.05 -4.23
CA GLY A 155 -16.55 -3.67 -3.98
C GLY A 155 -17.23 -2.67 -4.87
N LEU A 156 -16.92 -1.39 -4.65
CA LEU A 156 -17.48 -0.29 -5.43
C LEU A 156 -16.96 -0.28 -6.88
N ASP A 157 -15.83 -0.94 -7.15
CA ASP A 157 -15.28 -1.10 -8.50
C ASP A 157 -16.24 -1.88 -9.41
N TYR A 158 -17.11 -2.73 -8.85
CA TYR A 158 -18.17 -3.40 -9.62
C TYR A 158 -19.07 -2.39 -10.35
N PHE A 159 -19.52 -1.36 -9.65
CA PHE A 159 -20.39 -0.33 -10.23
C PHE A 159 -19.64 0.54 -11.24
N LEU A 160 -18.38 0.87 -10.97
CA LEU A 160 -17.54 1.63 -11.87
C LEU A 160 -17.27 0.84 -13.17
N TYR A 161 -16.94 -0.45 -13.03
CA TYR A 161 -16.70 -1.33 -14.16
C TYR A 161 -17.97 -1.49 -15.02
N LYS A 162 -19.12 -1.71 -14.39
CA LYS A 162 -20.42 -1.85 -15.09
C LYS A 162 -20.80 -0.58 -15.85
N LYS A 163 -20.51 0.59 -15.29
CA LYS A 163 -20.89 1.89 -15.90
C LYS A 163 -19.90 2.36 -16.96
N PHE A 164 -18.61 2.18 -16.75
CA PHE A 164 -17.56 2.81 -17.54
C PHE A 164 -16.66 1.82 -18.30
N GLY A 165 -16.80 0.52 -18.07
CA GLY A 165 -15.93 -0.52 -18.63
C GLY A 165 -14.48 -0.40 -18.12
N ASP A 166 -13.56 -1.00 -18.82
CA ASP A 166 -12.13 -0.95 -18.52
C ASP A 166 -11.53 0.41 -18.93
N ARG A 167 -11.04 1.19 -17.97
CA ARG A 167 -10.34 2.45 -18.23
C ARG A 167 -8.87 2.33 -17.84
N PRO A 168 -7.93 2.62 -18.75
CA PRO A 168 -6.52 2.66 -18.42
C PRO A 168 -6.20 3.85 -17.50
N LEU A 169 -5.16 3.71 -16.67
CA LEU A 169 -4.70 4.76 -15.75
C LEU A 169 -4.25 6.01 -16.53
N ALA A 170 -3.51 5.82 -17.62
CA ALA A 170 -3.19 6.90 -18.56
C ALA A 170 -3.18 6.37 -19.99
N LYS A 171 -3.82 7.11 -20.89
CA LYS A 171 -3.91 6.73 -22.31
C LYS A 171 -2.60 6.98 -23.08
N ASN A 172 -1.82 7.96 -22.65
CA ASN A 172 -0.67 8.48 -23.40
C ASN A 172 0.66 7.86 -22.96
N VAL A 173 0.70 7.08 -21.87
CA VAL A 173 1.94 6.45 -21.37
C VAL A 173 1.86 4.93 -21.61
N PRO A 174 2.77 4.33 -22.39
CA PRO A 174 2.70 2.91 -22.79
C PRO A 174 2.56 1.95 -21.58
N ILE A 175 3.35 2.18 -20.54
CA ILE A 175 3.35 1.33 -19.32
C ILE A 175 2.04 1.49 -18.55
N LEU A 176 1.53 2.72 -18.39
CA LEU A 176 0.32 2.99 -17.62
C LEU A 176 -0.97 2.62 -18.37
N LYS A 177 -0.88 2.40 -19.68
CA LYS A 177 -1.99 1.88 -20.49
C LYS A 177 -2.39 0.46 -20.08
N TRP A 178 -1.44 -0.33 -19.57
CA TRP A 178 -1.68 -1.69 -19.09
C TRP A 178 -2.30 -1.74 -17.69
N ILE A 179 -2.08 -0.69 -16.90
CA ILE A 179 -2.65 -0.57 -15.56
C ILE A 179 -4.05 0.04 -15.70
N LYS A 180 -5.05 -0.73 -15.32
CA LYS A 180 -6.44 -0.26 -15.31
C LYS A 180 -6.75 0.37 -13.95
N LEU A 181 -7.68 1.33 -13.91
CA LEU A 181 -8.00 2.07 -12.68
C LEU A 181 -8.67 1.19 -11.61
N TRP A 182 -9.54 0.28 -12.06
CA TRP A 182 -10.30 -0.63 -11.21
C TRP A 182 -10.26 -2.07 -11.74
#